data_0b5cb29421b388fd48c43d1eda4d88e8
#
_entry.id   0b5cb29421b388fd48c43d1eda4d88e8
#
_cell.length_a   1.000
_cell.length_b   1.000
_cell.length_c   1.000
_cell.angle_alpha   90.00
_cell.angle_beta   90.00
_cell.angle_gamma   90.00
#
_symmetry.space_group_name_H-M   'P 1'
#
loop_
_entity.id
_entity.type
_entity.pdbx_description
1 polymer ?
#
loop_
_entity_poly.entity_id
_entity_poly.type
_entity_poly.pdbx_seq_one_letter_code
_entity_poly.pdbx_strand_id
1 'polypeptide(L)'
;MKKAGKFFTVLFISLVMLSFLSCGKKSSEYFKLWNDCDSLKALIEYVEDVTDKKSPNYIPVEDRIVTFDMDGTFIGELYPSYFEYNILEYRVLDDPDYKDRASESELFAANAIRDFVRSGKPLPDHFDMIHARAAAKAYAGMTIPEFDAYVKNFAKRTPNGFEGMTYAESFYKPMLEVFDYLTANNFTFYVVSGSDRFICRALVDSLGIEPNRVIGMDVLLKSDNQGDDEGVNYTYKTTDRLLRTDVLLIKNLKTNKVKNIAQEIGKVPVLSFGNSGGDSAMHNYCLANTKYKSRAFMLIADDDEDDHANREKALKLGQQWKEAGYVVISMRDDFKTIYGENVKKVDFKF
;
A
#
# COMPACT_ATOMS: atom_id res chain seq x y z
N MET A 1 -82.97 -22.01 -18.33
CA MET A 1 -81.64 -22.63 -18.59
C MET A 1 -80.78 -21.54 -19.23
N LYS A 2 -79.92 -20.87 -18.46
CA LYS A 2 -79.03 -19.79 -18.93
C LYS A 2 -77.57 -20.29 -18.89
N LYS A 3 -76.94 -20.29 -20.07
CA LYS A 3 -75.50 -20.60 -20.21
C LYS A 3 -74.67 -19.41 -19.80
N ALA A 4 -73.80 -19.59 -18.85
CA ALA A 4 -72.76 -18.60 -18.46
C ALA A 4 -71.52 -18.77 -19.34
N GLY A 5 -71.24 -17.73 -20.12
CA GLY A 5 -69.98 -17.64 -20.87
C GLY A 5 -68.80 -17.15 -19.95
N LYS A 6 -67.73 -17.90 -19.92
CA LYS A 6 -66.50 -17.48 -19.26
C LYS A 6 -65.67 -16.63 -20.21
N PHE A 7 -65.49 -15.35 -19.87
CA PHE A 7 -64.48 -14.47 -20.49
C PHE A 7 -63.11 -14.79 -19.90
N PHE A 8 -62.18 -15.23 -20.73
CA PHE A 8 -60.76 -15.34 -20.38
C PHE A 8 -60.08 -14.03 -20.75
N THR A 9 -59.68 -13.23 -19.73
CA THR A 9 -58.90 -12.04 -19.95
C THR A 9 -57.42 -12.47 -19.91
N VAL A 10 -56.77 -12.46 -21.08
CA VAL A 10 -55.33 -12.66 -21.20
C VAL A 10 -54.63 -11.36 -20.85
N LEU A 11 -53.97 -11.34 -19.70
CA LEU A 11 -53.16 -10.20 -19.27
C LEU A 11 -51.76 -10.32 -19.92
N PHE A 12 -51.51 -9.48 -20.92
CA PHE A 12 -50.18 -9.33 -21.53
C PHE A 12 -49.29 -8.54 -20.57
N ILE A 13 -48.42 -9.22 -19.82
CA ILE A 13 -47.34 -8.58 -19.05
C ILE A 13 -46.22 -8.28 -20.04
N SER A 14 -46.14 -7.05 -20.51
CA SER A 14 -44.97 -6.53 -21.23
C SER A 14 -43.83 -6.34 -20.23
N LEU A 15 -42.90 -7.28 -20.23
CA LEU A 15 -41.64 -7.18 -19.50
C LEU A 15 -40.77 -6.10 -20.17
N VAL A 16 -40.86 -4.87 -19.68
CA VAL A 16 -39.94 -3.81 -20.07
C VAL A 16 -38.60 -4.17 -19.45
N MET A 17 -37.68 -4.77 -20.22
CA MET A 17 -36.28 -4.81 -19.90
C MET A 17 -35.76 -3.38 -19.90
N LEU A 18 -35.70 -2.74 -18.72
CA LEU A 18 -34.83 -1.61 -18.51
C LEU A 18 -33.40 -2.12 -18.62
N SER A 19 -32.82 -1.99 -19.81
CA SER A 19 -31.38 -2.00 -19.97
C SER A 19 -30.83 -0.78 -19.20
N PHE A 20 -30.37 -0.99 -17.99
CA PHE A 20 -29.47 -0.03 -17.32
C PHE A 20 -28.24 0.09 -18.20
N LEU A 21 -28.26 1.05 -19.12
CA LEU A 21 -27.03 1.62 -19.66
C LEU A 21 -26.31 2.26 -18.47
N SER A 22 -25.43 1.50 -17.82
CA SER A 22 -24.42 2.06 -16.95
C SER A 22 -23.57 2.97 -17.83
N CYS A 23 -23.89 4.25 -17.83
CA CYS A 23 -23.01 5.27 -18.37
C CYS A 23 -21.85 5.39 -17.37
N GLY A 24 -20.88 4.47 -17.45
CA GLY A 24 -19.64 4.55 -16.69
C GLY A 24 -18.97 5.90 -17.00
N LYS A 25 -18.37 6.52 -15.98
CA LYS A 25 -17.52 7.71 -16.19
C LYS A 25 -16.48 7.38 -17.26
N LYS A 26 -16.19 8.34 -18.13
CA LYS A 26 -15.06 8.21 -19.06
C LYS A 26 -13.76 8.16 -18.25
N SER A 27 -12.76 7.46 -18.75
CA SER A 27 -11.43 7.38 -18.10
C SER A 27 -10.87 8.77 -17.72
N SER A 28 -11.04 9.78 -18.59
CA SER A 28 -10.64 11.17 -18.34
C SER A 28 -11.35 11.85 -17.15
N GLU A 29 -12.47 11.33 -16.68
CA GLU A 29 -13.21 11.89 -15.53
C GLU A 29 -12.63 11.44 -14.19
N TYR A 30 -11.78 10.41 -14.18
CA TYR A 30 -11.09 9.94 -12.99
C TYR A 30 -9.79 10.74 -12.73
N PHE A 31 -9.02 11.03 -13.78
CA PHE A 31 -7.66 11.54 -13.70
C PHE A 31 -7.59 13.08 -13.81
N LYS A 32 -8.08 13.78 -12.77
CA LYS A 32 -8.09 15.25 -12.72
C LYS A 32 -6.74 15.82 -12.28
N LEU A 33 -6.01 15.06 -11.47
CA LEU A 33 -4.73 15.44 -10.88
C LEU A 33 -3.52 14.94 -11.67
N TRP A 34 -3.76 14.34 -12.84
CA TRP A 34 -2.73 13.93 -13.79
C TRP A 34 -2.59 14.91 -14.94
N ASN A 35 -1.38 15.03 -15.45
CA ASN A 35 -1.10 15.65 -16.75
C ASN A 35 -1.41 14.66 -17.88
N ASP A 36 -1.47 15.15 -19.13
CA ASP A 36 -1.51 14.27 -20.31
C ASP A 36 -0.11 13.69 -20.54
N CYS A 37 0.10 12.44 -20.11
CA CYS A 37 1.40 11.79 -20.12
C CYS A 37 1.31 10.33 -20.60
N ASP A 38 2.45 9.77 -20.98
CA ASP A 38 2.52 8.43 -21.56
C ASP A 38 2.24 7.33 -20.52
N SER A 39 2.61 7.56 -19.26
CA SER A 39 2.35 6.60 -18.18
C SER A 39 0.84 6.43 -17.92
N LEU A 40 0.09 7.53 -17.90
CA LEU A 40 -1.36 7.52 -17.76
C LEU A 40 -2.04 6.88 -18.97
N LYS A 41 -1.59 7.21 -20.19
CA LYS A 41 -2.11 6.57 -21.42
C LYS A 41 -1.89 5.07 -21.37
N ALA A 42 -0.70 4.62 -20.97
CA ALA A 42 -0.38 3.19 -20.85
C ALA A 42 -1.27 2.46 -19.83
N LEU A 43 -1.64 3.12 -18.73
CA LEU A 43 -2.57 2.58 -17.73
C LEU A 43 -3.99 2.46 -18.30
N ILE A 44 -4.50 3.54 -18.90
CA ILE A 44 -5.85 3.57 -19.48
C ILE A 44 -5.98 2.53 -20.59
N GLU A 45 -5.07 2.52 -21.56
CA GLU A 45 -5.06 1.56 -22.66
C GLU A 45 -5.00 0.11 -22.17
N TYR A 46 -4.20 -0.16 -21.15
CA TYR A 46 -4.13 -1.49 -20.56
C TYR A 46 -5.48 -1.89 -19.93
N VAL A 47 -6.06 -1.02 -19.09
CA VAL A 47 -7.31 -1.33 -18.40
C VAL A 47 -8.46 -1.50 -19.38
N GLU A 48 -8.59 -0.61 -20.38
CA GLU A 48 -9.61 -0.71 -21.40
C GLU A 48 -9.48 -2.01 -22.22
N ASP A 49 -8.26 -2.40 -22.61
CA ASP A 49 -8.00 -3.63 -23.36
C ASP A 49 -8.39 -4.88 -22.54
N VAL A 50 -7.97 -4.98 -21.28
CA VAL A 50 -8.22 -6.19 -20.49
C VAL A 50 -9.63 -6.26 -19.88
N THR A 51 -10.39 -5.17 -19.94
CA THR A 51 -11.79 -5.15 -19.44
C THR A 51 -12.82 -5.27 -20.53
N ASP A 52 -12.46 -5.02 -21.80
CA ASP A 52 -13.35 -5.23 -22.94
C ASP A 52 -13.55 -6.73 -23.21
N LYS A 53 -14.78 -7.21 -23.05
CA LYS A 53 -15.15 -8.61 -23.33
C LYS A 53 -14.90 -9.05 -24.77
N LYS A 54 -14.69 -8.12 -25.71
CA LYS A 54 -14.39 -8.40 -27.11
C LYS A 54 -12.88 -8.46 -27.39
N SER A 55 -12.05 -7.98 -26.46
CA SER A 55 -10.62 -8.03 -26.58
C SER A 55 -10.10 -9.47 -26.44
N PRO A 56 -9.11 -9.88 -27.25
CA PRO A 56 -8.41 -11.14 -27.02
C PRO A 56 -7.63 -11.18 -25.71
N ASN A 57 -7.40 -10.02 -25.08
CA ASN A 57 -6.71 -9.87 -23.80
C ASN A 57 -7.67 -9.74 -22.60
N TYR A 58 -8.98 -9.99 -22.81
CA TYR A 58 -9.97 -9.88 -21.73
C TYR A 58 -9.60 -10.74 -20.52
N ILE A 59 -9.63 -10.11 -19.33
CA ILE A 59 -9.39 -10.76 -18.06
C ILE A 59 -10.70 -10.83 -17.28
N PRO A 60 -11.16 -12.04 -16.84
CA PRO A 60 -12.30 -12.16 -15.94
C PRO A 60 -12.12 -11.38 -14.64
N VAL A 61 -13.23 -10.87 -14.07
CA VAL A 61 -13.19 -10.00 -12.88
C VAL A 61 -12.43 -10.64 -11.71
N GLU A 62 -12.63 -11.93 -11.49
CA GLU A 62 -11.99 -12.69 -10.41
C GLU A 62 -10.47 -12.82 -10.55
N ASP A 63 -9.91 -12.54 -11.72
CA ASP A 63 -8.47 -12.61 -12.01
C ASP A 63 -7.82 -11.23 -12.19
N ARG A 64 -8.60 -10.13 -12.05
CA ARG A 64 -8.08 -8.74 -12.11
C ARG A 64 -7.41 -8.36 -10.80
N ILE A 65 -6.29 -8.98 -10.50
CA ILE A 65 -5.52 -8.74 -9.27
C ILE A 65 -4.44 -7.70 -9.54
N VAL A 66 -4.39 -6.67 -8.69
CA VAL A 66 -3.33 -5.67 -8.71
C VAL A 66 -2.63 -5.62 -7.35
N THR A 67 -1.31 -5.47 -7.37
CA THR A 67 -0.49 -5.30 -6.17
C THR A 67 0.14 -3.91 -6.15
N PHE A 68 0.07 -3.25 -5.00
CA PHE A 68 0.71 -1.96 -4.74
C PHE A 68 1.71 -2.10 -3.60
N ASP A 69 2.92 -1.61 -3.78
CA ASP A 69 3.70 -1.19 -2.62
C ASP A 69 3.03 0.03 -1.97
N MET A 70 3.41 0.38 -0.73
CA MET A 70 2.77 1.44 0.02
C MET A 70 3.64 2.71 0.06
N ASP A 71 4.75 2.64 0.80
CA ASP A 71 5.63 3.78 1.05
C ASP A 71 6.32 4.23 -0.24
N GLY A 72 6.17 5.50 -0.62
CA GLY A 72 6.69 6.04 -1.88
C GLY A 72 5.93 5.62 -3.14
N THR A 73 4.85 4.82 -3.02
CA THR A 73 4.00 4.40 -4.14
C THR A 73 2.65 5.11 -4.14
N PHE A 74 2.00 5.22 -3.00
CA PHE A 74 0.76 5.99 -2.86
C PHE A 74 0.64 6.73 -1.51
N ILE A 75 1.62 6.57 -0.62
CA ILE A 75 1.81 7.35 0.60
C ILE A 75 3.25 7.88 0.61
N GLY A 76 3.45 9.06 1.16
CA GLY A 76 4.76 9.69 1.23
C GLY A 76 5.79 8.87 2.01
N GLU A 77 7.07 9.05 1.67
CA GLU A 77 8.19 8.37 2.34
C GLU A 77 9.35 9.31 2.74
N LEU A 78 9.28 10.58 2.30
CA LEU A 78 10.41 11.53 2.42
C LEU A 78 10.21 12.56 3.55
N TYR A 79 9.87 12.12 4.78
CA TYR A 79 9.58 12.98 5.93
C TYR A 79 10.57 12.99 7.12
N PRO A 80 11.84 13.00 6.99
CA PRO A 80 12.82 12.73 5.94
C PRO A 80 13.19 11.26 5.80
N SER A 81 12.43 10.35 6.35
CA SER A 81 12.57 8.89 6.20
C SER A 81 11.20 8.20 6.26
N TYR A 82 11.16 6.89 6.08
CA TYR A 82 9.91 6.11 6.12
C TYR A 82 9.12 6.34 7.41
N PHE A 83 7.79 6.28 7.32
CA PHE A 83 6.92 6.34 8.48
C PHE A 83 7.32 5.34 9.57
N GLU A 84 7.62 4.07 9.18
CA GLU A 84 8.01 3.04 10.14
C GLU A 84 9.35 3.33 10.85
N TYR A 85 10.24 4.11 10.22
CA TYR A 85 11.49 4.57 10.86
C TYR A 85 11.20 5.69 11.87
N ASN A 86 10.38 6.65 11.48
CA ASN A 86 10.04 7.79 12.33
C ASN A 86 9.28 7.36 13.60
N ILE A 87 8.35 6.42 13.49
CA ILE A 87 7.60 5.91 14.64
C ILE A 87 8.48 5.05 15.57
N LEU A 88 9.45 4.27 15.02
CA LEU A 88 10.43 3.54 15.84
C LEU A 88 11.40 4.49 16.55
N GLU A 89 11.95 5.47 15.85
CA GLU A 89 12.81 6.50 16.45
C GLU A 89 12.10 7.16 17.64
N TYR A 90 10.86 7.62 17.43
CA TYR A 90 10.05 8.22 18.49
C TYR A 90 9.83 7.24 19.65
N ARG A 91 9.40 6.01 19.37
CA ARG A 91 9.11 4.99 20.38
C ARG A 91 10.29 4.76 21.30
N VAL A 92 11.47 4.63 20.72
CA VAL A 92 12.70 4.21 21.42
C VAL A 92 13.39 5.37 22.11
N LEU A 93 13.36 6.58 21.53
CA LEU A 93 14.18 7.69 22.02
C LEU A 93 13.37 8.80 22.72
N ASP A 94 12.08 8.94 22.41
CA ASP A 94 11.31 10.10 22.84
C ASP A 94 9.98 9.75 23.55
N ASP A 95 9.44 8.52 23.37
CA ASP A 95 8.20 8.09 24.01
C ASP A 95 8.42 7.90 25.53
N PRO A 96 7.79 8.73 26.39
CA PRO A 96 7.97 8.66 27.84
C PRO A 96 7.54 7.31 28.43
N ASP A 97 6.62 6.60 27.78
CA ASP A 97 6.10 5.33 28.27
C ASP A 97 7.00 4.13 27.87
N TYR A 98 8.07 4.36 27.09
CA TYR A 98 8.92 3.26 26.60
C TYR A 98 10.42 3.50 26.66
N LYS A 99 10.92 4.69 26.36
CA LYS A 99 12.36 5.00 26.15
C LYS A 99 13.30 4.44 27.21
N ASP A 100 12.87 4.45 28.47
CA ASP A 100 13.70 3.98 29.59
C ASP A 100 13.78 2.45 29.69
N ARG A 101 13.04 1.72 28.85
CA ARG A 101 13.02 0.25 28.74
C ARG A 101 13.68 -0.29 27.50
N ALA A 102 14.07 0.60 26.59
CA ALA A 102 14.62 0.21 25.29
C ALA A 102 15.94 -0.56 25.45
N SER A 103 16.07 -1.67 24.75
CA SER A 103 17.30 -2.46 24.72
C SER A 103 18.38 -1.81 23.87
N GLU A 104 19.63 -2.24 24.05
CA GLU A 104 20.78 -1.75 23.27
C GLU A 104 20.57 -1.88 21.76
N SER A 105 19.94 -2.98 21.30
CA SER A 105 19.67 -3.20 19.88
C SER A 105 18.62 -2.25 19.31
N GLU A 106 17.64 -1.86 20.12
CA GLU A 106 16.62 -0.86 19.74
C GLU A 106 17.22 0.54 19.73
N LEU A 107 18.01 0.89 20.76
CA LEU A 107 18.75 2.15 20.82
C LEU A 107 19.72 2.29 19.64
N PHE A 108 20.40 1.21 19.25
CA PHE A 108 21.27 1.21 18.07
C PHE A 108 20.50 1.54 16.80
N ALA A 109 19.36 0.86 16.56
CA ALA A 109 18.54 1.09 15.38
C ALA A 109 17.97 2.51 15.34
N ALA A 110 17.40 2.98 16.45
CA ALA A 110 16.79 4.30 16.54
C ALA A 110 17.80 5.44 16.41
N ASN A 111 19.00 5.31 17.02
CA ASN A 111 20.07 6.29 16.85
C ASN A 111 20.64 6.28 15.43
N ALA A 112 20.72 5.12 14.76
CA ALA A 112 21.13 5.07 13.35
C ALA A 112 20.15 5.83 12.44
N ILE A 113 18.84 5.71 12.68
CA ILE A 113 17.83 6.50 11.98
C ILE A 113 18.02 7.99 12.27
N ARG A 114 18.17 8.37 13.54
CA ARG A 114 18.36 9.77 13.97
C ARG A 114 19.60 10.39 13.34
N ASP A 115 20.71 9.67 13.32
CA ASP A 115 21.97 10.10 12.70
C ASP A 115 21.82 10.26 11.18
N PHE A 116 21.17 9.29 10.53
CA PHE A 116 20.89 9.37 9.09
C PHE A 116 20.05 10.61 8.75
N VAL A 117 18.96 10.82 9.47
CA VAL A 117 18.02 11.93 9.24
C VAL A 117 18.66 13.29 9.51
N ARG A 118 19.42 13.44 10.62
CA ARG A 118 19.93 14.75 11.07
C ARG A 118 21.29 15.13 10.51
N SER A 119 22.13 14.16 10.21
CA SER A 119 23.53 14.39 9.78
C SER A 119 23.88 13.78 8.42
N GLY A 120 22.93 13.05 7.78
CA GLY A 120 23.21 12.36 6.53
C GLY A 120 24.15 11.16 6.66
N LYS A 121 24.44 10.70 7.89
CA LYS A 121 25.28 9.53 8.12
C LYS A 121 24.63 8.29 7.49
N PRO A 122 25.36 7.53 6.66
CA PRO A 122 24.79 6.35 6.03
C PRO A 122 24.25 5.34 7.07
N LEU A 123 23.10 4.74 6.75
CA LEU A 123 22.58 3.63 7.53
C LEU A 123 23.53 2.42 7.46
N PRO A 124 23.64 1.61 8.53
CA PRO A 124 24.42 0.37 8.51
C PRO A 124 23.99 -0.60 7.40
N ASP A 125 24.88 -1.46 6.96
CA ASP A 125 24.55 -2.55 6.04
C ASP A 125 23.42 -3.42 6.60
N HIS A 126 22.53 -3.88 5.72
CA HIS A 126 21.37 -4.68 6.09
C HIS A 126 20.42 -4.02 7.12
N PHE A 127 20.33 -2.69 7.09
CA PHE A 127 19.57 -1.93 8.07
C PHE A 127 18.09 -2.32 8.10
N ASP A 128 17.50 -2.72 6.96
CA ASP A 128 16.13 -3.24 6.91
C ASP A 128 15.86 -4.35 7.94
N MET A 129 16.83 -5.26 8.12
CA MET A 129 16.70 -6.37 9.08
C MET A 129 16.99 -5.91 10.52
N ILE A 130 17.91 -4.96 10.71
CA ILE A 130 18.19 -4.35 12.02
C ILE A 130 16.95 -3.63 12.51
N HIS A 131 16.38 -2.77 11.69
CA HIS A 131 15.13 -2.05 11.95
C HIS A 131 13.98 -3.01 12.26
N ALA A 132 13.74 -4.02 11.40
CA ALA A 132 12.63 -4.96 11.57
C ALA A 132 12.68 -5.70 12.92
N ARG A 133 13.88 -6.12 13.36
CA ARG A 133 14.05 -6.78 14.65
C ARG A 133 13.86 -5.81 15.83
N ALA A 134 14.35 -4.58 15.70
CA ALA A 134 14.13 -3.55 16.70
C ALA A 134 12.65 -3.19 16.84
N ALA A 135 11.94 -3.04 15.72
CA ALA A 135 10.49 -2.78 15.70
C ALA A 135 9.69 -3.94 16.30
N ALA A 136 10.05 -5.20 16.01
CA ALA A 136 9.41 -6.35 16.64
C ALA A 136 9.50 -6.29 18.17
N LYS A 137 10.67 -5.92 18.71
CA LYS A 137 10.87 -5.75 20.17
C LYS A 137 10.13 -4.56 20.74
N ALA A 138 10.26 -3.40 20.11
CA ALA A 138 9.72 -2.13 20.62
C ALA A 138 8.20 -2.15 20.84
N TYR A 139 7.51 -3.00 20.11
CA TYR A 139 6.04 -3.14 20.18
C TYR A 139 5.60 -4.51 20.71
N ALA A 140 6.53 -5.34 21.21
CA ALA A 140 6.19 -6.61 21.85
C ALA A 140 5.34 -6.41 23.10
N GLY A 141 4.38 -7.30 23.33
CA GLY A 141 3.43 -7.24 24.42
C GLY A 141 2.19 -6.38 24.17
N MET A 142 2.16 -5.55 23.11
CA MET A 142 0.95 -4.87 22.70
C MET A 142 -0.04 -5.85 22.06
N THR A 143 -1.30 -5.71 22.38
CA THR A 143 -2.38 -6.33 21.60
C THR A 143 -2.48 -5.65 20.23
N ILE A 144 -3.12 -6.34 19.26
CA ILE A 144 -3.35 -5.75 17.93
C ILE A 144 -4.11 -4.41 18.01
N PRO A 145 -5.22 -4.28 18.78
CA PRO A 145 -5.90 -3.00 18.93
C PRO A 145 -5.07 -1.89 19.62
N GLU A 146 -4.23 -2.24 20.60
CA GLU A 146 -3.34 -1.28 21.25
C GLU A 146 -2.28 -0.76 20.29
N PHE A 147 -1.72 -1.64 19.45
CA PHE A 147 -0.75 -1.24 18.44
C PHE A 147 -1.39 -0.40 17.33
N ASP A 148 -2.59 -0.77 16.84
CA ASP A 148 -3.35 0.04 15.88
C ASP A 148 -3.60 1.46 16.42
N ALA A 149 -4.06 1.56 17.66
CA ALA A 149 -4.29 2.85 18.32
C ALA A 149 -3.00 3.67 18.47
N TYR A 150 -1.88 3.01 18.81
CA TYR A 150 -0.56 3.66 18.90
C TYR A 150 -0.12 4.24 17.56
N VAL A 151 -0.21 3.45 16.47
CA VAL A 151 0.13 3.89 15.12
C VAL A 151 -0.76 5.05 14.67
N LYS A 152 -2.07 4.92 14.81
CA LYS A 152 -3.04 5.98 14.46
C LYS A 152 -2.81 7.26 15.26
N ASN A 153 -2.42 7.15 16.53
CA ASN A 153 -2.12 8.33 17.34
C ASN A 153 -0.82 9.02 16.88
N PHE A 154 0.22 8.25 16.56
CA PHE A 154 1.44 8.83 16.00
C PHE A 154 1.19 9.48 14.64
N ALA A 155 0.37 8.86 13.79
CA ALA A 155 0.04 9.34 12.46
C ALA A 155 -0.74 10.68 12.43
N LYS A 156 -1.28 11.15 13.55
CA LYS A 156 -1.87 12.50 13.68
C LYS A 156 -0.83 13.62 13.71
N ARG A 157 0.45 13.29 13.84
CA ARG A 157 1.52 14.30 13.86
C ARG A 157 1.78 14.82 12.46
N THR A 158 2.20 16.07 12.39
CA THR A 158 2.73 16.67 11.16
C THR A 158 4.09 16.05 10.85
N PRO A 159 4.32 15.52 9.64
CA PRO A 159 5.64 15.03 9.25
C PRO A 159 6.65 16.17 9.16
N ASN A 160 7.89 15.90 9.58
CA ASN A 160 8.97 16.88 9.44
C ASN A 160 9.21 17.18 7.95
N GLY A 161 9.44 18.44 7.63
CA GLY A 161 9.61 18.89 6.25
C GLY A 161 8.34 19.27 5.52
N PHE A 162 7.17 19.20 6.18
CA PHE A 162 5.88 19.59 5.59
C PHE A 162 5.03 20.43 6.54
N GLU A 163 4.12 21.21 5.96
CA GLU A 163 3.02 21.90 6.63
C GLU A 163 1.72 21.60 5.89
N GLY A 164 0.59 21.60 6.61
CA GLY A 164 -0.74 21.40 6.04
C GLY A 164 -1.19 19.95 5.88
N MET A 165 -0.42 18.97 6.36
CA MET A 165 -0.85 17.56 6.42
C MET A 165 -0.33 16.86 7.68
N THR A 166 -0.95 15.76 8.03
CA THR A 166 -0.46 14.76 8.98
C THR A 166 0.11 13.55 8.25
N TYR A 167 0.82 12.65 8.96
CA TYR A 167 1.22 11.38 8.33
C TYR A 167 0.02 10.57 7.81
N ALA A 168 -1.12 10.63 8.51
CA ALA A 168 -2.34 9.93 8.09
C ALA A 168 -2.96 10.51 6.80
N GLU A 169 -2.56 11.70 6.37
CA GLU A 169 -3.07 12.41 5.18
C GLU A 169 -2.07 12.44 4.03
N SER A 170 -0.86 11.91 4.23
CA SER A 170 0.25 11.99 3.28
C SER A 170 0.13 11.09 2.05
N PHE A 171 -1.09 10.89 1.56
CA PHE A 171 -1.35 10.14 0.34
C PHE A 171 -1.04 10.96 -0.91
N TYR A 172 -0.42 10.32 -1.88
CA TYR A 172 -0.27 10.87 -3.24
C TYR A 172 -1.63 10.94 -3.91
N LYS A 173 -2.22 12.11 -3.98
CA LYS A 173 -3.59 12.32 -4.47
C LYS A 173 -3.84 11.76 -5.87
N PRO A 174 -2.91 11.91 -6.84
CA PRO A 174 -3.08 11.29 -8.15
C PRO A 174 -3.15 9.76 -8.10
N MET A 175 -2.45 9.10 -7.17
CA MET A 175 -2.51 7.64 -7.02
C MET A 175 -3.83 7.16 -6.42
N LEU A 176 -4.53 7.98 -5.64
CA LEU A 176 -5.89 7.66 -5.19
C LEU A 176 -6.88 7.65 -6.38
N GLU A 177 -6.67 8.50 -7.39
CA GLU A 177 -7.46 8.46 -8.63
C GLU A 177 -7.23 7.15 -9.41
N VAL A 178 -6.01 6.57 -9.33
CA VAL A 178 -5.73 5.23 -9.87
C VAL A 178 -6.55 4.16 -9.14
N PHE A 179 -6.65 4.23 -7.81
CA PHE A 179 -7.48 3.31 -7.02
C PHE A 179 -8.95 3.40 -7.42
N ASP A 180 -9.49 4.61 -7.55
CA ASP A 180 -10.87 4.84 -7.95
C ASP A 180 -11.13 4.26 -9.35
N TYR A 181 -10.24 4.51 -10.30
CA TYR A 181 -10.34 4.01 -11.66
C TYR A 181 -10.28 2.48 -11.73
N LEU A 182 -9.32 1.86 -11.04
CA LEU A 182 -9.20 0.41 -11.00
C LEU A 182 -10.39 -0.26 -10.30
N THR A 183 -10.88 0.34 -9.21
CA THR A 183 -12.08 -0.14 -8.50
C THR A 183 -13.32 -0.10 -9.40
N ALA A 184 -13.51 1.01 -10.13
CA ALA A 184 -14.62 1.15 -11.10
C ALA A 184 -14.54 0.13 -12.24
N ASN A 185 -13.34 -0.36 -12.54
CA ASN A 185 -13.09 -1.42 -13.52
C ASN A 185 -13.00 -2.83 -12.89
N ASN A 186 -13.48 -2.99 -11.66
CA ASN A 186 -13.56 -4.24 -10.92
C ASN A 186 -12.19 -4.94 -10.73
N PHE A 187 -11.11 -4.18 -10.55
CA PHE A 187 -9.86 -4.73 -10.08
C PHE A 187 -9.90 -4.93 -8.55
N THR A 188 -9.32 -6.03 -8.11
CA THR A 188 -9.08 -6.29 -6.69
C THR A 188 -7.62 -5.97 -6.39
N PHE A 189 -7.37 -4.98 -5.52
CA PHE A 189 -6.01 -4.61 -5.19
C PHE A 189 -5.60 -5.07 -3.80
N TYR A 190 -4.31 -5.36 -3.68
CA TYR A 190 -3.62 -5.74 -2.47
C TYR A 190 -2.47 -4.78 -2.22
N VAL A 191 -2.34 -4.31 -0.99
CA VAL A 191 -1.14 -3.61 -0.52
C VAL A 191 -0.11 -4.65 -0.15
N VAL A 192 1.10 -4.55 -0.71
CA VAL A 192 2.21 -5.50 -0.49
C VAL A 192 3.45 -4.70 -0.08
N SER A 193 3.51 -4.31 1.19
CA SER A 193 4.53 -3.40 1.73
C SER A 193 5.66 -4.11 2.44
N GLY A 194 6.84 -3.48 2.45
CA GLY A 194 7.96 -3.85 3.32
C GLY A 194 7.75 -3.48 4.78
N SER A 195 6.85 -2.53 5.06
CA SER A 195 6.50 -2.07 6.40
C SER A 195 5.67 -3.09 7.17
N ASP A 196 5.59 -2.94 8.50
CA ASP A 196 4.79 -3.81 9.36
C ASP A 196 3.33 -3.85 8.91
N ARG A 197 2.76 -5.06 8.79
CA ARG A 197 1.38 -5.29 8.32
C ARG A 197 0.35 -4.46 9.09
N PHE A 198 0.50 -4.33 10.40
CA PHE A 198 -0.45 -3.60 11.23
C PHE A 198 -0.24 -2.08 11.15
N ILE A 199 0.98 -1.60 10.88
CA ILE A 199 1.22 -0.21 10.50
C ILE A 199 0.50 0.09 9.18
N CYS A 200 0.71 -0.76 8.17
CA CYS A 200 0.05 -0.58 6.88
C CYS A 200 -1.48 -0.55 7.03
N ARG A 201 -2.07 -1.50 7.77
CA ARG A 201 -3.52 -1.55 8.03
C ARG A 201 -4.04 -0.27 8.69
N ALA A 202 -3.32 0.22 9.70
CA ALA A 202 -3.72 1.44 10.41
C ALA A 202 -3.69 2.68 9.50
N LEU A 203 -2.71 2.79 8.59
CA LEU A 203 -2.56 3.92 7.68
C LEU A 203 -3.58 3.91 6.54
N VAL A 204 -3.87 2.72 5.96
CA VAL A 204 -4.78 2.61 4.81
C VAL A 204 -6.26 2.45 5.18
N ASP A 205 -6.58 2.39 6.47
CA ASP A 205 -7.96 2.24 6.99
C ASP A 205 -8.90 3.33 6.44
N SER A 206 -8.41 4.57 6.37
CA SER A 206 -9.16 5.71 5.83
C SER A 206 -9.49 5.61 4.33
N LEU A 207 -8.81 4.74 3.59
CA LEU A 207 -9.05 4.47 2.17
C LEU A 207 -10.09 3.36 1.95
N GLY A 208 -10.62 2.76 3.02
CA GLY A 208 -11.55 1.64 2.92
C GLY A 208 -10.93 0.35 2.36
N ILE A 209 -9.60 0.21 2.46
CA ILE A 209 -8.91 -1.01 2.07
C ILE A 209 -9.11 -2.07 3.16
N GLU A 210 -9.74 -3.17 2.80
CA GLU A 210 -10.01 -4.26 3.74
C GLU A 210 -8.71 -4.85 4.34
N PRO A 211 -8.63 -5.08 5.65
CA PRO A 211 -7.42 -5.56 6.32
C PRO A 211 -6.85 -6.86 5.76
N ASN A 212 -7.69 -7.73 5.20
CA ASN A 212 -7.28 -8.98 4.55
C ASN A 212 -6.60 -8.78 3.18
N ARG A 213 -6.56 -7.55 2.70
CA ARG A 213 -5.87 -7.16 1.45
C ARG A 213 -4.55 -6.43 1.71
N VAL A 214 -4.06 -6.48 2.94
CA VAL A 214 -2.80 -5.85 3.34
C VAL A 214 -1.81 -6.92 3.75
N ILE A 215 -0.74 -7.04 2.98
CA ILE A 215 0.39 -7.96 3.16
C ILE A 215 1.60 -7.10 3.55
N GLY A 216 2.27 -7.43 4.64
CA GLY A 216 3.40 -6.65 5.15
C GLY A 216 4.45 -7.52 5.83
N MET A 217 5.37 -6.86 6.52
CA MET A 217 6.25 -7.52 7.48
C MET A 217 5.42 -8.14 8.60
N ASP A 218 5.77 -9.32 9.04
CA ASP A 218 5.07 -10.04 10.10
C ASP A 218 5.96 -10.37 11.29
N VAL A 219 5.36 -10.27 12.47
CA VAL A 219 5.89 -10.78 13.72
C VAL A 219 5.02 -11.95 14.22
N LEU A 220 5.59 -12.82 15.02
CA LEU A 220 4.82 -13.88 15.66
C LEU A 220 3.78 -13.27 16.61
N LEU A 221 2.55 -13.74 16.51
CA LEU A 221 1.48 -13.43 17.43
C LEU A 221 1.26 -14.61 18.38
N LYS A 222 0.91 -14.32 19.64
CA LYS A 222 0.50 -15.35 20.59
C LYS A 222 -0.68 -14.89 21.43
N SER A 223 -1.39 -15.84 22.05
CA SER A 223 -2.41 -15.52 23.05
C SER A 223 -1.76 -15.02 24.34
N ASP A 224 -2.37 -14.03 24.98
CA ASP A 224 -1.91 -13.51 26.28
C ASP A 224 -1.94 -14.55 27.41
N ASN A 225 -2.73 -15.61 27.28
CA ASN A 225 -2.83 -16.72 28.24
C ASN A 225 -2.07 -17.99 27.78
N GLN A 226 -1.35 -17.94 26.65
CA GLN A 226 -0.63 -19.11 26.10
C GLN A 226 0.60 -19.48 26.92
N GLY A 227 1.20 -18.53 27.65
CA GLY A 227 2.44 -18.76 28.39
C GLY A 227 3.60 -19.09 27.45
N ASP A 228 4.38 -20.11 27.81
CA ASP A 228 5.53 -20.58 27.01
C ASP A 228 5.17 -21.73 26.05
N ASP A 229 3.91 -22.17 26.02
CA ASP A 229 3.46 -23.21 25.11
C ASP A 229 3.54 -22.74 23.65
N GLU A 230 3.86 -23.67 22.74
CA GLU A 230 3.67 -23.44 21.31
C GLU A 230 2.19 -23.38 20.97
N GLY A 231 1.81 -22.60 19.96
CA GLY A 231 0.42 -22.44 19.55
C GLY A 231 -0.29 -23.76 19.20
N VAL A 232 0.45 -24.78 18.73
CA VAL A 232 -0.09 -26.12 18.45
C VAL A 232 -0.55 -26.85 19.73
N ASN A 233 0.00 -26.50 20.88
CA ASN A 233 -0.30 -27.07 22.19
C ASN A 233 -1.28 -26.26 23.02
N TYR A 234 -1.71 -25.11 22.53
CA TYR A 234 -2.63 -24.19 23.21
C TYR A 234 -3.91 -23.97 22.41
N THR A 235 -5.05 -24.12 23.07
CA THR A 235 -6.36 -23.81 22.47
C THR A 235 -6.77 -22.39 22.85
N TYR A 236 -6.88 -21.49 21.88
CA TYR A 236 -7.33 -20.12 22.05
C TYR A 236 -8.74 -20.06 22.68
N LYS A 237 -8.91 -19.27 23.73
CA LYS A 237 -10.16 -19.13 24.47
C LYS A 237 -10.85 -17.83 24.11
N THR A 238 -12.16 -17.75 24.32
CA THR A 238 -12.97 -16.54 24.05
C THR A 238 -12.57 -15.33 24.88
N THR A 239 -11.81 -15.52 25.94
CA THR A 239 -11.29 -14.46 26.82
C THR A 239 -9.90 -14.01 26.46
N ASP A 240 -9.24 -14.69 25.52
CA ASP A 240 -7.86 -14.40 25.15
C ASP A 240 -7.77 -13.23 24.19
N ARG A 241 -6.61 -12.57 24.21
CA ARG A 241 -6.24 -11.52 23.27
C ARG A 241 -4.95 -11.90 22.55
N LEU A 242 -4.83 -11.52 21.27
CA LEU A 242 -3.60 -11.70 20.52
C LEU A 242 -2.61 -10.58 20.84
N LEU A 243 -1.41 -10.97 21.24
CA LEU A 243 -0.27 -10.10 21.51
C LEU A 243 0.75 -10.22 20.40
N ARG A 244 1.39 -9.12 20.08
CA ARG A 244 2.62 -9.08 19.30
C ARG A 244 3.78 -9.61 20.14
N THR A 245 4.66 -10.40 19.53
CA THR A 245 5.90 -10.84 20.17
C THR A 245 7.10 -10.10 19.59
N ASP A 246 8.28 -10.30 20.13
CA ASP A 246 9.57 -9.81 19.64
C ASP A 246 10.18 -10.66 18.51
N VAL A 247 9.46 -11.69 18.06
CA VAL A 247 9.92 -12.63 17.03
C VAL A 247 9.52 -12.14 15.65
N LEU A 248 10.49 -11.68 14.87
CA LEU A 248 10.29 -11.36 13.45
C LEU A 248 10.11 -12.64 12.64
N LEU A 249 8.98 -12.80 11.97
CA LEU A 249 8.72 -13.93 11.07
C LEU A 249 9.26 -13.67 9.66
N ILE A 250 8.98 -12.52 9.11
CA ILE A 250 9.41 -12.14 7.76
C ILE A 250 9.48 -10.63 7.58
N LYS A 251 10.58 -10.11 7.00
CA LYS A 251 10.63 -8.78 6.41
C LYS A 251 10.19 -8.91 4.95
N ASN A 252 9.08 -8.26 4.60
CA ASN A 252 8.41 -8.45 3.31
C ASN A 252 9.03 -7.61 2.19
N LEU A 253 10.30 -7.86 1.85
CA LEU A 253 11.04 -7.19 0.79
C LEU A 253 11.50 -8.15 -0.29
N LYS A 254 11.64 -7.64 -1.51
CA LYS A 254 12.18 -8.40 -2.66
C LYS A 254 11.41 -9.73 -2.88
N THR A 255 12.10 -10.86 -2.93
CA THR A 255 11.50 -12.18 -3.13
C THR A 255 10.48 -12.57 -2.05
N ASN A 256 10.60 -12.00 -0.84
CA ASN A 256 9.60 -12.25 0.20
C ASN A 256 8.23 -11.66 -0.15
N LYS A 257 8.15 -10.53 -0.88
CA LYS A 257 6.88 -10.03 -1.45
C LYS A 257 6.24 -11.09 -2.35
N VAL A 258 7.02 -11.73 -3.23
CA VAL A 258 6.53 -12.78 -4.15
C VAL A 258 6.01 -13.98 -3.38
N LYS A 259 6.76 -14.43 -2.36
CA LYS A 259 6.32 -15.57 -1.50
C LYS A 259 4.98 -15.28 -0.83
N ASN A 260 4.84 -14.11 -0.23
CA ASN A 260 3.62 -13.73 0.46
C ASN A 260 2.44 -13.53 -0.52
N ILE A 261 2.65 -12.97 -1.71
CA ILE A 261 1.63 -12.92 -2.76
C ILE A 261 1.16 -14.34 -3.12
N ALA A 262 2.09 -15.27 -3.34
CA ALA A 262 1.75 -16.64 -3.69
C ALA A 262 0.98 -17.37 -2.57
N GLN A 263 1.34 -17.13 -1.29
CA GLN A 263 0.72 -17.76 -0.14
C GLN A 263 -0.64 -17.17 0.23
N GLU A 264 -0.76 -15.83 0.20
CA GLU A 264 -1.96 -15.16 0.71
C GLU A 264 -3.00 -14.84 -0.38
N ILE A 265 -2.56 -14.55 -1.61
CA ILE A 265 -3.46 -14.28 -2.74
C ILE A 265 -3.73 -15.55 -3.55
N GLY A 266 -2.70 -16.39 -3.75
CA GLY A 266 -2.79 -17.62 -4.54
C GLY A 266 -2.97 -17.40 -6.04
N LYS A 267 -2.84 -16.16 -6.52
CA LYS A 267 -2.94 -15.77 -7.94
C LYS A 267 -1.76 -14.87 -8.32
N VAL A 268 -1.31 -14.99 -9.57
CA VAL A 268 -0.31 -14.07 -10.12
C VAL A 268 -1.00 -12.77 -10.49
N PRO A 269 -0.55 -11.60 -9.98
CA PRO A 269 -1.13 -10.30 -10.33
C PRO A 269 -1.04 -10.01 -11.81
N VAL A 270 -1.93 -9.17 -12.31
CA VAL A 270 -1.92 -8.67 -13.70
C VAL A 270 -1.46 -7.21 -13.78
N LEU A 271 -1.49 -6.50 -12.66
CA LEU A 271 -0.91 -5.17 -12.50
C LEU A 271 -0.07 -5.10 -11.23
N SER A 272 1.00 -4.31 -11.25
CA SER A 272 1.87 -4.09 -10.11
C SER A 272 2.38 -2.66 -10.10
N PHE A 273 2.33 -2.00 -8.92
CA PHE A 273 2.83 -0.64 -8.70
C PHE A 273 3.84 -0.64 -7.55
N GLY A 274 4.91 0.12 -7.71
CA GLY A 274 5.97 0.27 -6.71
C GLY A 274 6.84 1.48 -7.00
N ASN A 275 7.89 1.71 -6.21
CA ASN A 275 8.78 2.87 -6.34
C ASN A 275 10.26 2.53 -6.18
N SER A 276 10.59 1.34 -5.74
CA SER A 276 11.95 1.01 -5.33
C SER A 276 12.46 -0.33 -5.86
N GLY A 277 13.77 -0.56 -5.75
CA GLY A 277 14.37 -1.87 -6.07
C GLY A 277 13.84 -3.01 -5.19
N GLY A 278 13.21 -2.69 -4.04
CA GLY A 278 12.50 -3.65 -3.20
C GLY A 278 11.31 -4.30 -3.89
N ASP A 279 10.71 -3.62 -4.89
CA ASP A 279 9.49 -4.02 -5.60
C ASP A 279 9.76 -4.78 -6.89
N SER A 280 11.00 -4.71 -7.41
CA SER A 280 11.35 -5.35 -8.68
C SER A 280 10.98 -6.83 -8.75
N ALA A 281 11.11 -7.56 -7.62
CA ALA A 281 10.71 -8.97 -7.57
C ALA A 281 9.19 -9.15 -7.74
N MET A 282 8.38 -8.29 -7.11
CA MET A 282 6.92 -8.26 -7.26
C MET A 282 6.53 -7.91 -8.70
N HIS A 283 7.19 -6.93 -9.31
CA HIS A 283 6.97 -6.55 -10.71
C HIS A 283 7.33 -7.68 -11.67
N ASN A 284 8.49 -8.31 -11.49
CA ASN A 284 8.90 -9.45 -12.29
C ASN A 284 7.93 -10.64 -12.17
N TYR A 285 7.39 -10.87 -10.95
CA TYR A 285 6.38 -11.91 -10.74
C TYR A 285 5.08 -11.58 -11.49
N CYS A 286 4.63 -10.33 -11.46
CA CYS A 286 3.50 -9.87 -12.24
C CYS A 286 3.75 -10.05 -13.75
N LEU A 287 4.90 -9.60 -14.26
CA LEU A 287 5.25 -9.69 -15.69
C LEU A 287 5.50 -11.14 -16.17
N ALA A 288 5.78 -12.05 -15.26
CA ALA A 288 5.87 -13.49 -15.54
C ALA A 288 4.51 -14.17 -15.68
N ASN A 289 3.40 -13.44 -15.63
CA ASN A 289 2.05 -14.00 -15.83
C ASN A 289 1.91 -14.56 -17.23
N THR A 290 1.80 -15.89 -17.35
CA THR A 290 1.65 -16.59 -18.64
C THR A 290 0.22 -16.74 -19.10
N LYS A 291 -0.74 -16.45 -18.20
CA LYS A 291 -2.18 -16.61 -18.48
C LYS A 291 -2.78 -15.33 -19.07
N TYR A 292 -2.32 -14.19 -18.61
CA TYR A 292 -2.89 -12.90 -18.97
C TYR A 292 -1.82 -11.87 -19.31
N LYS A 293 -2.19 -10.90 -20.14
CA LYS A 293 -1.41 -9.67 -20.35
C LYS A 293 -1.23 -8.96 -19.00
N SER A 294 -0.03 -8.52 -18.69
CA SER A 294 0.30 -7.85 -17.44
C SER A 294 1.13 -6.59 -17.66
N ARG A 295 1.15 -5.70 -16.65
CA ARG A 295 1.92 -4.46 -16.64
C ARG A 295 2.48 -4.18 -15.25
N ALA A 296 3.64 -3.53 -15.21
CA ALA A 296 4.26 -3.03 -14.00
C ALA A 296 4.59 -1.54 -14.14
N PHE A 297 4.30 -0.79 -13.08
CA PHE A 297 4.48 0.65 -13.00
C PHE A 297 5.42 0.99 -11.85
N MET A 298 6.40 1.86 -12.10
CA MET A 298 7.34 2.36 -11.11
C MET A 298 7.24 3.87 -10.97
N LEU A 299 6.91 4.35 -9.78
CA LEU A 299 6.98 5.76 -9.46
C LEU A 299 8.43 6.15 -9.21
N ILE A 300 8.80 7.33 -9.68
CA ILE A 300 10.05 7.98 -9.29
C ILE A 300 9.74 9.28 -8.54
N ALA A 301 10.35 9.42 -7.36
CA ALA A 301 10.28 10.64 -6.56
C ALA A 301 11.28 11.65 -7.13
N ASP A 302 10.88 12.34 -8.20
CA ASP A 302 11.70 13.31 -8.93
C ASP A 302 11.21 14.76 -8.79
N ASP A 303 10.20 14.98 -7.97
CA ASP A 303 9.71 16.32 -7.65
C ASP A 303 10.48 16.91 -6.47
N ASP A 304 11.44 17.77 -6.77
CA ASP A 304 12.24 18.50 -5.79
C ASP A 304 11.67 19.90 -5.46
N GLU A 305 10.50 20.24 -5.97
CA GLU A 305 9.78 21.47 -5.63
C GLU A 305 8.73 21.21 -4.54
N ASP A 306 7.88 20.22 -4.73
CA ASP A 306 6.76 19.90 -3.83
C ASP A 306 7.06 18.74 -2.87
N ASP A 307 8.16 17.99 -3.07
CA ASP A 307 8.63 16.94 -2.18
C ASP A 307 10.15 17.03 -1.93
N HIS A 308 10.69 16.28 -0.96
CA HIS A 308 12.10 16.25 -0.61
C HIS A 308 12.90 15.26 -1.48
N ALA A 309 12.63 15.25 -2.76
CA ALA A 309 13.21 14.32 -3.70
C ALA A 309 14.69 14.61 -4.02
N ASN A 310 15.41 13.56 -4.38
CA ASN A 310 16.69 13.67 -5.08
C ASN A 310 16.46 13.42 -6.57
N ARG A 311 16.21 14.48 -7.32
CA ARG A 311 15.81 14.42 -8.73
C ARG A 311 16.82 13.68 -9.60
N GLU A 312 18.13 13.95 -9.45
CA GLU A 312 19.17 13.29 -10.25
C GLU A 312 19.15 11.77 -10.05
N LYS A 313 19.10 11.34 -8.78
CA LYS A 313 19.00 9.93 -8.42
C LYS A 313 17.71 9.31 -8.98
N ALA A 314 16.58 9.98 -8.85
CA ALA A 314 15.28 9.50 -9.32
C ALA A 314 15.25 9.31 -10.83
N LEU A 315 15.75 10.27 -11.61
CA LEU A 315 15.82 10.17 -13.07
C LEU A 315 16.73 9.02 -13.53
N LYS A 316 17.86 8.81 -12.86
CA LYS A 316 18.75 7.67 -13.13
C LYS A 316 18.06 6.34 -12.86
N LEU A 317 17.33 6.22 -11.76
CA LEU A 317 16.52 5.03 -11.47
C LEU A 317 15.42 4.84 -12.49
N GLY A 318 14.72 5.91 -12.87
CA GLY A 318 13.68 5.88 -13.90
C GLY A 318 14.18 5.32 -15.23
N GLN A 319 15.39 5.68 -15.66
CA GLN A 319 15.99 5.10 -16.84
C GLN A 319 16.23 3.58 -16.68
N GLN A 320 16.75 3.15 -15.54
CA GLN A 320 16.96 1.72 -15.25
C GLN A 320 15.64 0.94 -15.23
N TRP A 321 14.56 1.53 -14.70
CA TRP A 321 13.23 0.90 -14.67
C TRP A 321 12.63 0.76 -16.09
N LYS A 322 12.80 1.77 -16.94
CA LYS A 322 12.40 1.69 -18.35
C LYS A 322 13.14 0.56 -19.08
N GLU A 323 14.45 0.43 -18.87
CA GLU A 323 15.26 -0.64 -19.44
C GLU A 323 14.84 -2.03 -18.91
N ALA A 324 14.35 -2.11 -17.67
CA ALA A 324 13.77 -3.32 -17.11
C ALA A 324 12.36 -3.65 -17.62
N GLY A 325 11.77 -2.78 -18.47
CA GLY A 325 10.46 -2.99 -19.08
C GLY A 325 9.27 -2.50 -18.24
N TYR A 326 9.52 -1.70 -17.20
CA TYR A 326 8.46 -1.08 -16.41
C TYR A 326 8.01 0.26 -17.00
N VAL A 327 6.74 0.60 -16.83
CA VAL A 327 6.24 1.94 -17.11
C VAL A 327 6.64 2.85 -15.97
N VAL A 328 7.32 3.94 -16.26
CA VAL A 328 7.78 4.89 -15.24
C VAL A 328 6.77 6.02 -15.12
N ILE A 329 6.39 6.33 -13.88
CA ILE A 329 5.55 7.48 -13.51
C ILE A 329 6.46 8.50 -12.83
N SER A 330 6.55 9.71 -13.40
CA SER A 330 7.25 10.85 -12.82
C SER A 330 6.31 11.62 -11.92
N MET A 331 6.64 11.77 -10.63
CA MET A 331 5.80 12.56 -9.73
C MET A 331 5.79 14.06 -10.13
N ARG A 332 6.89 14.55 -10.71
CA ARG A 332 7.02 15.93 -11.16
C ARG A 332 6.27 16.23 -12.46
N ASP A 333 6.45 15.34 -13.46
CA ASP A 333 5.98 15.64 -14.81
C ASP A 333 4.57 15.10 -15.06
N ASP A 334 4.21 13.97 -14.43
CA ASP A 334 2.93 13.30 -14.65
C ASP A 334 1.82 13.80 -13.69
N PHE A 335 2.18 14.35 -12.51
CA PHE A 335 1.23 14.84 -11.53
C PHE A 335 1.05 16.35 -11.61
N LYS A 336 -0.14 16.85 -11.28
CA LYS A 336 -0.40 18.30 -11.10
C LYS A 336 -0.13 18.73 -9.66
N THR A 337 -0.15 17.82 -8.73
CA THR A 337 0.16 18.00 -7.31
C THR A 337 0.39 16.64 -6.70
N ILE A 338 1.21 16.55 -5.67
CA ILE A 338 1.46 15.29 -4.95
C ILE A 338 0.42 15.11 -3.84
N TYR A 339 0.38 16.05 -2.88
CA TYR A 339 -0.43 15.96 -1.66
C TYR A 339 -1.66 16.85 -1.67
N GLY A 340 -1.83 17.73 -2.68
CA GLY A 340 -2.89 18.72 -2.80
C GLY A 340 -2.42 20.15 -2.47
N GLU A 341 -3.22 21.16 -2.84
CA GLU A 341 -2.87 22.58 -2.82
C GLU A 341 -2.57 23.16 -1.42
N ASN A 342 -3.06 22.53 -0.36
CA ASN A 342 -2.90 23.02 1.02
C ASN A 342 -1.61 22.51 1.70
N VAL A 343 -0.91 21.57 1.11
CA VAL A 343 0.33 21.03 1.64
C VAL A 343 1.52 21.81 1.10
N LYS A 344 2.45 22.14 1.99
CA LYS A 344 3.67 22.86 1.64
C LYS A 344 4.87 22.12 2.15
N LYS A 345 5.85 21.94 1.27
CA LYS A 345 7.19 21.56 1.63
C LYS A 345 7.87 22.71 2.38
N VAL A 346 8.52 22.39 3.49
CA VAL A 346 9.32 23.33 4.28
C VAL A 346 10.65 22.66 4.64
N ASP A 347 11.63 23.45 5.05
CA ASP A 347 12.91 22.88 5.50
C ASP A 347 12.73 21.97 6.72
N PHE A 348 13.55 20.92 6.80
CA PHE A 348 13.58 20.05 7.97
C PHE A 348 14.00 20.81 9.22
N LYS A 349 13.32 20.53 10.33
CA LYS A 349 13.60 21.11 11.66
C LYS A 349 14.02 19.99 12.60
N PHE A 350 15.27 20.00 13.06
CA PHE A 350 15.87 18.99 13.95
C PHE A 350 16.32 19.54 15.29
#